data_2e7e639a32bbb77d3d40acd8a1c9fc7e
#
_entry.id   2e7e639a32bbb77d3d40acd8a1c9fc7e
#
_cell.length_a   1.000
_cell.length_b   1.000
_cell.length_c   1.000
_cell.angle_alpha   90.00
_cell.angle_beta   90.00
_cell.angle_gamma   90.00
#
_symmetry.space_group_name_H-M   'P 1'
#
loop_
_entity.id
_entity.type
_entity.pdbx_description
1 polymer ?
#
loop_
_entity_poly.entity_id
_entity_poly.type
_entity_poly.pdbx_seq_one_letter_code
_entity_poly.pdbx_strand_id
1 'polypeptide(L)' 'VIETVFALIMYVNGSMDGFMMTDGLSKCLKAKREAERNLSDNRVNTIRYECGQVKAELRPDFEGNLKIYKIIED' A
#
# COMPACT_ATOMS: atom_id res chain seq x y z
N VAL A 1 -4.58 14.15 -10.32
CA VAL A 1 -3.26 13.86 -10.89
C VAL A 1 -3.02 12.36 -10.88
N ILE A 2 -2.63 11.82 -12.02
CA ILE A 2 -2.33 10.39 -12.15
C ILE A 2 -0.81 10.23 -12.24
N GLU A 3 -0.25 9.45 -11.33
CA GLU A 3 1.19 9.20 -11.30
C GLU A 3 1.48 7.76 -10.93
N THR A 4 2.66 7.30 -11.33
CA THR A 4 3.18 6.00 -10.90
C THR A 4 3.89 6.20 -9.57
N VAL A 5 3.44 5.48 -8.56
CA VAL A 5 4.00 5.57 -7.21
C VAL A 5 4.28 4.18 -6.67
N PHE A 6 5.17 4.11 -5.68
CA PHE A 6 5.36 2.86 -4.94
C PHE A 6 4.27 2.78 -3.87
N ALA A 7 3.64 1.63 -3.78
CA ALA A 7 2.59 1.43 -2.81
C ALA A 7 2.74 0.09 -2.11
N LEU A 8 2.38 0.07 -0.84
CA LEU A 8 2.24 -1.15 -0.07
C LEU A 8 0.77 -1.52 -0.08
N ILE A 9 0.46 -2.70 -0.61
CA ILE A 9 -0.92 -3.15 -0.76
C ILE A 9 -1.17 -4.33 0.16
N MET A 10 -2.25 -4.27 0.91
CA MET A 10 -2.66 -5.36 1.80
C MET A 10 -3.79 -6.14 1.17
N TYR A 11 -3.60 -7.45 1.08
CA TYR A 11 -4.62 -8.37 0.61
C TYR A 11 -5.11 -9.22 1.77
N VAL A 12 -6.41 -9.29 1.92
CA VAL A 12 -7.04 -10.14 2.93
C VAL A 12 -7.90 -11.17 2.21
N ASN A 13 -7.58 -12.45 2.40
CA ASN A 13 -8.27 -13.55 1.74
C ASN A 13 -8.32 -13.41 0.21
N GLY A 14 -7.25 -12.86 -0.36
CA GLY A 14 -7.13 -12.69 -1.80
C GLY A 14 -7.73 -11.42 -2.38
N SER A 15 -8.34 -10.58 -1.54
CA SER A 15 -8.94 -9.32 -1.98
C SER A 15 -8.16 -8.14 -1.44
N MET A 16 -8.00 -7.09 -2.25
CA MET A 16 -7.34 -5.88 -1.81
C MET A 16 -8.17 -5.21 -0.73
N ASP A 17 -7.59 -5.06 0.46
CA ASP A 17 -8.26 -4.45 1.60
C ASP A 17 -7.80 -3.03 1.85
N GLY A 18 -6.54 -2.73 1.57
CA GLY A 18 -6.02 -1.39 1.77
C GLY A 18 -4.71 -1.19 1.06
N PHE A 19 -4.29 0.06 1.00
CA PHE A 19 -3.02 0.41 0.37
C PHE A 19 -2.46 1.66 1.03
N MET A 20 -1.13 1.84 0.90
CA MET A 20 -0.44 2.99 1.45
C MET A 20 0.63 3.42 0.46
N MET A 21 0.66 4.71 0.15
CA MET A 21 1.70 5.27 -0.71
C MET A 21 3.00 5.40 0.07
N THR A 22 4.11 5.03 -0.57
CA THR A 22 5.43 5.19 0.02
C THR A 22 6.33 6.02 -0.89
N ASP A 23 7.41 6.57 -0.31
CA ASP A 23 8.31 7.44 -1.06
C ASP A 23 9.29 6.70 -1.97
N GLY A 24 9.31 5.40 -1.92
CA GLY A 24 10.19 4.62 -2.75
C GLY A 24 10.22 3.16 -2.33
N LEU A 25 10.94 2.35 -3.09
CA LEU A 25 10.99 0.92 -2.86
C LEU A 25 11.55 0.57 -1.48
N SER A 26 12.61 1.24 -1.05
CA SER A 26 13.22 0.96 0.25
C SER A 26 12.25 1.15 1.39
N LYS A 27 11.51 2.26 1.38
CA LYS A 27 10.52 2.53 2.42
C LYS A 27 9.34 1.57 2.34
N CYS A 28 8.95 1.20 1.13
CA CYS A 28 7.89 0.23 0.93
C CYS A 28 8.27 -1.13 1.52
N LEU A 29 9.47 -1.60 1.22
CA LEU A 29 9.95 -2.89 1.74
C LEU A 29 10.10 -2.86 3.26
N LYS A 30 10.52 -1.74 3.82
CA LYS A 30 10.62 -1.60 5.26
C LYS A 30 9.24 -1.69 5.90
N ALA A 31 8.27 -0.97 5.35
CA ALA A 31 6.90 -1.00 5.84
C ALA A 31 6.30 -2.40 5.73
N LYS A 32 6.57 -3.07 4.61
CA LYS A 32 6.11 -4.44 4.42
C LYS A 32 6.67 -5.38 5.49
N ARG A 33 7.96 -5.27 5.77
CA ARG A 33 8.62 -6.10 6.77
C ARG A 33 8.03 -5.87 8.16
N GLU A 34 7.80 -4.61 8.52
CA GLU A 34 7.21 -4.27 9.81
C GLU A 34 5.78 -4.80 9.93
N ALA A 35 5.00 -4.67 8.86
CA ALA A 35 3.63 -5.17 8.85
C ALA A 35 3.58 -6.69 8.97
N GLU A 36 4.46 -7.39 8.25
CA GLU A 36 4.51 -8.84 8.33
C GLU A 36 4.94 -9.32 9.70
N ARG A 37 5.82 -8.58 10.37
CA ARG A 37 6.23 -8.91 11.73
C ARG A 37 5.05 -8.86 12.69
N ASN A 38 4.17 -7.89 12.51
CA ASN A 38 2.98 -7.75 13.35
C ASN A 38 1.93 -8.81 13.10
N LEU A 39 2.02 -9.52 11.96
CA LEU A 39 1.08 -10.57 11.63
C LEU A 39 1.45 -11.94 12.19
N SER A 40 2.65 -12.08 12.74
CA SER A 40 3.21 -13.39 13.09
C SER A 40 2.31 -14.22 14.01
N ASP A 41 1.50 -13.56 14.83
CA ASP A 41 0.65 -14.25 15.79
C ASP A 41 -0.82 -14.34 15.38
N ASN A 42 -1.18 -13.72 14.27
CA ASN A 42 -2.56 -13.68 13.84
C ASN A 42 -2.77 -14.55 12.60
N ARG A 43 -3.44 -15.69 12.76
CA ARG A 43 -3.66 -16.65 11.68
C ARG A 43 -5.13 -16.85 11.31
N VAL A 44 -5.98 -15.97 11.78
CA VAL A 44 -7.41 -16.08 11.53
C VAL A 44 -7.73 -15.84 10.06
N ASN A 45 -7.04 -14.88 9.45
CA ASN A 45 -7.23 -14.53 8.04
C ASN A 45 -5.93 -14.69 7.26
N THR A 46 -6.06 -15.00 5.97
CA THR A 46 -4.90 -14.98 5.09
C THR A 46 -4.61 -13.53 4.70
N ILE A 47 -3.60 -12.95 5.28
CA ILE A 47 -3.19 -11.57 5.02
C ILE A 47 -1.86 -11.58 4.31
N ARG A 48 -1.78 -10.82 3.22
CA ARG A 48 -0.55 -10.73 2.43
C ARG A 48 -0.28 -9.26 2.08
N TYR A 49 0.99 -8.90 2.10
CA TYR A 49 1.42 -7.57 1.71
C TYR A 49 2.26 -7.66 0.45
N GLU A 50 2.06 -6.72 -0.45
CA GLU A 50 2.85 -6.61 -1.66
C GLU A 50 3.34 -5.18 -1.84
N CYS A 51 4.55 -5.06 -2.36
CA CYS A 51 5.21 -3.79 -2.60
C CYS A 51 5.49 -3.67 -4.09
N GLY A 52 5.08 -2.59 -4.70
CA GLY A 52 5.32 -2.41 -6.11
C GLY A 52 4.90 -1.04 -6.61
N GLN A 53 5.14 -0.79 -7.89
CA GLN A 53 4.72 0.42 -8.55
C GLN A 53 3.30 0.26 -9.08
N VAL A 54 2.48 1.27 -8.83
CA VAL A 54 1.11 1.29 -9.35
C VAL A 54 0.82 2.67 -9.91
N LYS A 55 -0.09 2.72 -10.88
CA LYS A 55 -0.64 4.00 -11.34
C LYS A 55 -1.80 4.34 -10.44
N ALA A 56 -1.75 5.51 -9.87
CA ALA A 56 -2.76 5.93 -8.93
C ALA A 56 -3.21 7.35 -9.19
N GLU A 57 -4.48 7.62 -8.97
CA GLU A 57 -4.99 8.98 -8.98
C GLU A 57 -4.72 9.57 -7.60
N LEU A 58 -4.00 10.68 -7.58
CA LEU A 58 -3.63 11.36 -6.35
C LEU A 58 -4.50 12.60 -6.17
N ARG A 59 -4.92 12.84 -4.94
CA ARG A 59 -5.67 14.03 -4.59
C ARG A 59 -5.12 14.64 -3.31
N PRO A 60 -5.12 15.98 -3.19
CA PRO A 60 -4.67 16.61 -1.96
C PRO A 60 -5.65 16.39 -0.81
N ASP A 61 -5.11 16.22 0.38
CA ASP A 61 -5.92 16.15 1.59
C ASP A 61 -6.08 17.55 2.20
N PHE A 62 -6.57 17.63 3.43
CA PHE A 62 -6.74 18.90 4.14
C PHE A 62 -5.46 19.70 4.26
N GLU A 63 -4.32 19.00 4.39
CA GLU A 63 -3.04 19.63 4.63
C GLU A 63 -2.30 19.94 3.35
N GLY A 64 -2.88 19.61 2.20
CA GLY A 64 -2.27 19.82 0.90
C GLY A 64 -1.33 18.70 0.47
N ASN A 65 -1.24 17.63 1.24
CA ASN A 65 -0.42 16.47 0.88
C ASN A 65 -1.17 15.57 -0.09
N LEU A 66 -0.47 15.08 -1.11
CA LEU A 66 -1.08 14.17 -2.06
C LEU A 66 -1.22 12.78 -1.46
N LYS A 67 -2.40 12.21 -1.62
CA LYS A 67 -2.69 10.84 -1.19
C LYS A 67 -3.33 10.07 -2.33
N ILE A 68 -3.21 8.75 -2.28
CA ILE A 68 -3.83 7.90 -3.27
C ILE A 68 -5.34 7.95 -3.09
N TYR A 69 -6.03 8.43 -4.11
CA TYR A 69 -7.49 8.42 -4.14
C TYR A 69 -7.99 7.06 -4.61
N LYS A 70 -7.40 6.53 -5.66
CA LYS A 70 -7.67 5.16 -6.10
C LYS A 70 -6.51 4.65 -6.95
N ILE A 71 -6.35 3.34 -6.96
CA ILE A 71 -5.37 2.68 -7.82
C ILE A 71 -6.05 2.39 -9.14
N ILE A 72 -5.46 2.88 -10.23
CA ILE A 72 -6.00 2.72 -11.56
C ILE A 72 -5.48 1.45 -12.20
N GLU A 73 -4.20 1.16 -11.96
CA GLU A 73 -3.52 0.04 -12.59
C GLU A 73 -2.34 -0.36 -11.72
N ASP A 74 -2.11 -1.64 -11.56
CA ASP A 74 -0.96 -2.17 -10.82
C ASP A 74 0.07 -2.83 -11.73
#